data_557cbe5b62ce4154d646685b614d0118
#
_entry.id   557cbe5b62ce4154d646685b614d0118
#
_cell.length_a   1.000
_cell.length_b   1.000
_cell.length_c   1.000
_cell.angle_alpha   90.00
_cell.angle_beta   90.00
_cell.angle_gamma   90.00
#
_symmetry.space_group_name_H-M   'P 1'
#
loop_
_entity.id
_entity.type
_entity.pdbx_description
1 polymer ?
#
loop_
_entity_poly.entity_id
_entity_poly.type
_entity_poly.pdbx_seq_one_letter_code
_entity_poly.pdbx_strand_id
1 'polypeptide(L)'
;MTLRVLAGEAQGCAVGPEPDWFLRAATPTDALCLSVLAMQVFLDTYATQGIRPAIAREVLASYSQEVFSQALVAHDCRIVVAERSGHLLGFAQLQLTARHELAPAGAQAELLRLYVQEPFTGAQLGTALLARAEQLASEHGAAVLWLTPWVHNHRALAFYARRGYTDHGATLFTFEGESHENRVLAKSLEVSSAA
;
A
#
# COMPACT_ATOMS: atom_id res chain seq x y z
N MET A 1 -13.76 12.29 -63.43
CA MET A 1 -13.34 10.98 -62.84
C MET A 1 -12.56 11.27 -61.60
N THR A 2 -13.25 11.33 -60.43
CA THR A 2 -12.71 11.84 -59.17
C THR A 2 -12.47 10.65 -58.24
N LEU A 3 -11.20 10.40 -57.91
CA LEU A 3 -10.80 9.34 -56.97
C LEU A 3 -11.14 9.80 -55.52
N ARG A 4 -12.02 9.07 -54.84
CA ARG A 4 -12.24 9.16 -53.40
C ARG A 4 -11.19 8.31 -52.71
N VAL A 5 -10.33 8.96 -51.92
CA VAL A 5 -9.44 8.29 -50.94
C VAL A 5 -10.29 7.98 -49.73
N LEU A 6 -10.43 6.70 -49.38
CA LEU A 6 -11.03 6.24 -48.13
C LEU A 6 -10.00 6.43 -47.02
N ALA A 7 -10.28 7.35 -46.12
CA ALA A 7 -9.56 7.46 -44.83
C ALA A 7 -9.93 6.27 -43.97
N GLY A 8 -8.97 5.44 -43.63
CA GLY A 8 -9.13 4.36 -42.66
C GLY A 8 -9.32 4.95 -41.27
N GLU A 9 -10.46 4.62 -40.66
CA GLU A 9 -10.73 4.90 -39.26
C GLU A 9 -9.76 4.09 -38.37
N ALA A 10 -8.88 4.77 -37.69
CA ALA A 10 -8.12 4.19 -36.60
C ALA A 10 -9.11 3.80 -35.47
N GLN A 11 -9.26 2.50 -35.25
CA GLN A 11 -9.99 1.98 -34.09
C GLN A 11 -9.27 2.48 -32.82
N GLY A 12 -9.82 3.52 -32.23
CA GLY A 12 -9.42 3.99 -30.89
C GLY A 12 -9.70 2.88 -29.88
N CYS A 13 -8.64 2.45 -29.20
CA CYS A 13 -8.77 1.63 -28.01
C CYS A 13 -9.69 2.39 -27.05
N ALA A 14 -10.84 1.82 -26.70
CA ALA A 14 -11.75 2.40 -25.74
C ALA A 14 -11.04 2.46 -24.37
N VAL A 15 -10.49 3.61 -24.03
CA VAL A 15 -10.06 3.92 -22.67
C VAL A 15 -11.35 3.98 -21.84
N GLY A 16 -11.50 3.07 -20.89
CA GLY A 16 -12.61 3.11 -19.94
C GLY A 16 -12.65 4.47 -19.24
N PRO A 17 -13.78 4.86 -18.60
CA PRO A 17 -13.87 6.13 -17.92
C PRO A 17 -12.70 6.27 -16.94
N GLU A 18 -12.03 7.42 -16.97
CA GLU A 18 -10.96 7.73 -16.02
C GLU A 18 -11.47 7.56 -14.58
N PRO A 19 -10.64 7.02 -13.69
CA PRO A 19 -11.06 6.88 -12.31
C PRO A 19 -11.40 8.26 -11.72
N ASP A 20 -12.49 8.34 -10.99
CA ASP A 20 -12.95 9.57 -10.32
C ASP A 20 -12.14 9.90 -9.04
N TRP A 21 -11.00 9.25 -8.85
CA TRP A 21 -10.05 9.44 -7.76
C TRP A 21 -8.63 9.69 -8.29
N PHE A 22 -7.79 10.30 -7.48
CA PHE A 22 -6.38 10.57 -7.79
C PHE A 22 -5.48 10.24 -6.60
N LEU A 23 -4.18 10.05 -6.88
CA LEU A 23 -3.14 9.83 -5.87
C LEU A 23 -2.39 11.14 -5.59
N ARG A 24 -2.11 11.40 -4.32
CA ARG A 24 -1.25 12.49 -3.88
C ARG A 24 -0.42 12.09 -2.66
N ALA A 25 0.65 12.83 -2.40
CA ALA A 25 1.33 12.75 -1.11
C ALA A 25 0.37 13.17 0.01
N ALA A 26 0.44 12.48 1.14
CA ALA A 26 -0.28 12.88 2.33
C ALA A 26 0.36 14.14 2.93
N THR A 27 -0.46 14.95 3.59
CA THR A 27 -0.08 16.18 4.29
C THR A 27 -0.37 16.06 5.78
N PRO A 28 0.20 16.91 6.65
CA PRO A 28 -0.11 16.87 8.09
C PRO A 28 -1.60 16.98 8.42
N THR A 29 -2.41 17.60 7.56
CA THR A 29 -3.86 17.72 7.75
C THR A 29 -4.60 16.40 7.54
N ASP A 30 -3.97 15.40 6.91
CA ASP A 30 -4.56 14.08 6.68
C ASP A 30 -4.47 13.16 7.91
N ALA A 31 -3.68 13.50 8.93
CA ALA A 31 -3.37 12.62 10.08
C ALA A 31 -4.63 12.05 10.76
N LEU A 32 -5.66 12.86 10.95
CA LEU A 32 -6.92 12.42 11.54
C LEU A 32 -7.65 11.41 10.66
N CYS A 33 -7.78 11.71 9.36
CA CYS A 33 -8.46 10.82 8.41
C CYS A 33 -7.69 9.51 8.19
N LEU A 34 -6.35 9.57 8.13
CA LEU A 34 -5.47 8.40 8.06
C LEU A 34 -5.64 7.50 9.28
N SER A 35 -5.70 8.09 10.48
CA SER A 35 -5.94 7.38 11.74
C SER A 35 -7.25 6.58 11.69
N VAL A 36 -8.36 7.24 11.37
CA VAL A 36 -9.69 6.61 11.34
C VAL A 36 -9.79 5.54 10.24
N LEU A 37 -9.26 5.83 9.04
CA LEU A 37 -9.25 4.87 7.93
C LEU A 37 -8.41 3.65 8.28
N ALA A 38 -7.26 3.83 8.90
CA ALA A 38 -6.38 2.73 9.31
C ALA A 38 -7.03 1.85 10.38
N MET A 39 -7.66 2.45 11.39
CA MET A 39 -8.42 1.73 12.42
C MET A 39 -9.54 0.90 11.79
N GLN A 40 -10.32 1.49 10.88
CA GLN A 40 -11.41 0.79 10.19
C GLN A 40 -10.87 -0.42 9.44
N VAL A 41 -9.89 -0.25 8.53
CA VAL A 41 -9.38 -1.35 7.70
C VAL A 41 -8.73 -2.44 8.55
N PHE A 42 -8.03 -2.06 9.63
CA PHE A 42 -7.47 -3.04 10.56
C PHE A 42 -8.56 -3.86 11.25
N LEU A 43 -9.59 -3.21 11.78
CA LEU A 43 -10.70 -3.90 12.45
C LEU A 43 -11.47 -4.80 11.50
N ASP A 44 -11.75 -4.35 10.28
CA ASP A 44 -12.41 -5.15 9.24
C ASP A 44 -11.60 -6.41 8.88
N THR A 45 -10.26 -6.33 8.97
CA THR A 45 -9.36 -7.44 8.62
C THR A 45 -9.13 -8.41 9.78
N TYR A 46 -8.94 -7.92 11.01
CA TYR A 46 -8.43 -8.71 12.14
C TYR A 46 -9.45 -8.92 13.26
N ALA A 47 -10.52 -8.13 13.32
CA ALA A 47 -11.56 -8.24 14.35
C ALA A 47 -12.82 -8.98 13.85
N THR A 48 -12.67 -10.00 13.00
CA THR A 48 -13.77 -10.72 12.34
C THR A 48 -14.70 -11.45 13.31
N GLN A 49 -14.26 -11.67 14.55
CA GLN A 49 -15.09 -12.28 15.62
C GLN A 49 -15.55 -11.24 16.67
N GLY A 50 -15.31 -9.95 16.40
CA GLY A 50 -15.57 -8.86 17.33
C GLY A 50 -14.31 -8.29 17.97
N ILE A 51 -14.48 -7.23 18.76
CA ILE A 51 -13.38 -6.47 19.36
C ILE A 51 -13.14 -6.96 20.78
N ARG A 52 -11.97 -7.54 21.04
CA ARG A 52 -11.46 -7.89 22.38
C ARG A 52 -10.54 -6.78 22.89
N PRO A 53 -10.29 -6.70 24.22
CA PRO A 53 -9.45 -5.62 24.79
C PRO A 53 -8.06 -5.50 24.17
N ALA A 54 -7.44 -6.63 23.78
CA ALA A 54 -6.16 -6.65 23.09
C ALA A 54 -6.22 -5.88 21.75
N ILE A 55 -7.17 -6.22 20.88
CA ILE A 55 -7.38 -5.55 19.59
C ILE A 55 -7.65 -4.05 19.80
N ALA A 56 -8.48 -3.70 20.80
CA ALA A 56 -8.80 -2.31 21.08
C ALA A 56 -7.54 -1.51 21.50
N ARG A 57 -6.69 -2.07 22.37
CA ARG A 57 -5.43 -1.42 22.78
C ARG A 57 -4.48 -1.23 21.59
N GLU A 58 -4.32 -2.26 20.75
CA GLU A 58 -3.48 -2.19 19.55
C GLU A 58 -3.95 -1.09 18.61
N VAL A 59 -5.24 -1.07 18.30
CA VAL A 59 -5.82 -0.08 17.38
C VAL A 59 -5.57 1.33 17.89
N LEU A 60 -5.80 1.59 19.18
CA LEU A 60 -5.61 2.92 19.75
C LEU A 60 -4.13 3.31 19.85
N ALA A 61 -3.23 2.35 20.07
CA ALA A 61 -1.80 2.61 20.17
C ALA A 61 -1.15 2.80 18.79
N SER A 62 -1.41 1.88 17.84
CA SER A 62 -0.69 1.81 16.56
C SER A 62 -1.30 2.66 15.45
N TYR A 63 -2.55 3.13 15.63
CA TYR A 63 -3.26 3.90 14.60
C TYR A 63 -3.81 5.23 15.12
N SER A 64 -3.29 5.76 16.23
CA SER A 64 -3.71 7.07 16.75
C SER A 64 -3.34 8.20 15.77
N GLN A 65 -4.05 9.32 15.86
CA GLN A 65 -3.72 10.52 15.09
C GLN A 65 -2.27 10.97 15.33
N GLU A 66 -1.77 10.82 16.58
CA GLU A 66 -0.40 11.19 16.93
C GLU A 66 0.63 10.37 16.16
N VAL A 67 0.42 9.04 16.04
CA VAL A 67 1.29 8.15 15.24
C VAL A 67 1.37 8.62 13.78
N PHE A 68 0.25 8.98 13.16
CA PHE A 68 0.25 9.49 11.80
C PHE A 68 0.85 10.89 11.70
N SER A 69 0.62 11.77 12.68
CA SER A 69 1.24 13.09 12.72
C SER A 69 2.77 13.01 12.74
N GLN A 70 3.33 12.09 13.53
CA GLN A 70 4.76 11.82 13.59
C GLN A 70 5.27 11.19 12.29
N ALA A 71 4.56 10.23 11.73
CA ALA A 71 4.93 9.58 10.47
C ALA A 71 4.98 10.59 9.30
N LEU A 72 4.05 11.54 9.24
CA LEU A 72 3.96 12.54 8.16
C LEU A 72 5.11 13.54 8.15
N VAL A 73 5.80 13.74 9.27
CA VAL A 73 6.98 14.62 9.36
C VAL A 73 8.31 13.86 9.40
N ALA A 74 8.28 12.52 9.49
CA ALA A 74 9.48 11.69 9.50
C ALA A 74 10.18 11.70 8.13
N HIS A 75 11.49 11.90 8.12
CA HIS A 75 12.29 12.00 6.89
C HIS A 75 12.36 10.71 6.09
N ASP A 76 12.20 9.56 6.73
CA ASP A 76 12.30 8.21 6.17
C ASP A 76 10.92 7.54 5.99
N CYS A 77 9.83 8.26 6.23
CA CYS A 77 8.47 7.81 5.97
C CYS A 77 7.87 8.53 4.76
N ARG A 78 7.11 7.82 3.94
CA ARG A 78 6.29 8.40 2.86
C ARG A 78 4.89 7.81 2.93
N ILE A 79 3.89 8.68 2.83
CA ILE A 79 2.49 8.27 2.76
C ILE A 79 1.87 8.83 1.50
N VAL A 80 1.27 7.95 0.71
CA VAL A 80 0.45 8.29 -0.47
C VAL A 80 -0.99 7.99 -0.16
N VAL A 81 -1.87 8.92 -0.45
CA VAL A 81 -3.31 8.76 -0.29
C VAL A 81 -4.01 8.70 -1.65
N ALA A 82 -5.09 7.94 -1.71
CA ALA A 82 -6.06 8.00 -2.80
C ALA A 82 -7.25 8.83 -2.33
N GLU A 83 -7.57 9.89 -3.08
CA GLU A 83 -8.60 10.86 -2.74
C GLU A 83 -9.64 10.99 -3.84
N ARG A 84 -10.90 11.18 -3.44
CA ARG A 84 -12.02 11.53 -4.29
C ARG A 84 -12.89 12.60 -3.61
N SER A 85 -12.98 13.77 -4.22
CA SER A 85 -13.81 14.89 -3.72
C SER A 85 -13.59 15.21 -2.24
N GLY A 86 -12.34 15.22 -1.79
CA GLY A 86 -11.96 15.49 -0.39
C GLY A 86 -12.07 14.29 0.56
N HIS A 87 -12.43 13.10 0.08
CA HIS A 87 -12.54 11.89 0.89
C HIS A 87 -11.37 10.95 0.63
N LEU A 88 -10.69 10.49 1.68
CA LEU A 88 -9.65 9.46 1.57
C LEU A 88 -10.30 8.08 1.41
N LEU A 89 -9.91 7.36 0.37
CA LEU A 89 -10.41 6.02 0.02
C LEU A 89 -9.45 4.91 0.44
N GLY A 90 -8.17 5.25 0.57
CA GLY A 90 -7.10 4.33 0.92
C GLY A 90 -5.75 5.04 0.95
N PHE A 91 -4.72 4.35 1.43
CA PHE A 91 -3.37 4.87 1.47
C PHE A 91 -2.31 3.76 1.41
N ALA A 92 -1.08 4.13 1.02
CA ALA A 92 0.13 3.34 1.17
C ALA A 92 1.12 4.09 2.05
N GLN A 93 1.75 3.40 3.01
CA GLN A 93 2.79 3.94 3.88
C GLN A 93 4.08 3.16 3.72
N LEU A 94 5.17 3.87 3.46
CA LEU A 94 6.52 3.34 3.29
C LEU A 94 7.43 3.75 4.44
N GLN A 95 8.32 2.84 4.82
CA GLN A 95 9.50 3.09 5.63
C GLN A 95 10.73 2.89 4.74
N LEU A 96 11.42 3.97 4.37
CA LEU A 96 12.43 3.98 3.31
C LEU A 96 13.76 3.33 3.69
N THR A 97 14.06 3.21 4.98
CA THR A 97 15.36 2.70 5.48
C THR A 97 15.22 1.39 6.26
N ALA A 98 14.02 0.82 6.31
CA ALA A 98 13.76 -0.43 7.02
C ALA A 98 14.42 -1.61 6.30
N ARG A 99 14.97 -2.53 7.09
CA ARG A 99 15.63 -3.76 6.60
C ARG A 99 15.02 -4.98 7.23
N HIS A 100 14.96 -6.06 6.46
CA HIS A 100 14.57 -7.39 6.92
C HIS A 100 15.60 -8.43 6.47
N GLU A 101 16.02 -9.30 7.39
CA GLU A 101 17.09 -10.29 7.13
C GLU A 101 16.70 -11.33 6.06
N LEU A 102 15.41 -11.66 5.95
CA LEU A 102 14.89 -12.59 4.95
C LEU A 102 14.63 -11.92 3.58
N ALA A 103 14.58 -10.60 3.50
CA ALA A 103 14.43 -9.92 2.22
C ALA A 103 15.75 -9.97 1.42
N PRO A 104 15.68 -9.95 0.07
CA PRO A 104 16.87 -9.95 -0.77
C PRO A 104 17.87 -8.85 -0.40
N ALA A 105 19.16 -9.12 -0.58
CA ALA A 105 20.22 -8.16 -0.31
C ALA A 105 20.09 -6.91 -1.20
N GLY A 106 20.54 -5.76 -0.67
CA GLY A 106 20.50 -4.48 -1.35
C GLY A 106 19.92 -3.35 -0.48
N ALA A 107 19.69 -2.21 -1.08
CA ALA A 107 18.95 -1.13 -0.43
C ALA A 107 17.47 -1.50 -0.34
N GLN A 108 16.94 -1.54 0.87
CA GLN A 108 15.59 -2.03 1.13
C GLN A 108 14.69 -0.91 1.65
N ALA A 109 13.41 -1.00 1.28
CA ALA A 109 12.33 -0.24 1.91
C ALA A 109 11.19 -1.19 2.30
N GLU A 110 10.41 -0.82 3.30
CA GLU A 110 9.22 -1.55 3.75
C GLU A 110 7.95 -0.86 3.27
N LEU A 111 7.03 -1.66 2.72
CA LEU A 111 5.63 -1.25 2.61
C LEU A 111 4.93 -1.61 3.93
N LEU A 112 4.92 -0.64 4.84
CA LEU A 112 4.39 -0.82 6.19
C LEU A 112 2.87 -1.02 6.19
N ARG A 113 2.14 -0.29 5.33
CA ARG A 113 0.67 -0.37 5.20
C ARG A 113 0.24 -0.15 3.75
N LEU A 114 -0.71 -0.94 3.29
CA LEU A 114 -1.48 -0.72 2.07
C LEU A 114 -2.94 -0.96 2.39
N TYR A 115 -3.66 0.09 2.67
CA TYR A 115 -5.03 0.03 3.17
C TYR A 115 -6.00 0.68 2.19
N VAL A 116 -7.06 -0.02 1.87
CA VAL A 116 -8.17 0.45 1.03
C VAL A 116 -9.46 0.08 1.74
N GLN A 117 -10.35 1.05 1.92
CA GLN A 117 -11.67 0.79 2.50
C GLN A 117 -12.44 -0.22 1.64
N GLU A 118 -13.17 -1.14 2.27
CA GLU A 118 -13.82 -2.26 1.60
C GLU A 118 -14.73 -1.86 0.43
N PRO A 119 -15.54 -0.78 0.50
CA PRO A 119 -16.38 -0.35 -0.62
C PRO A 119 -15.62 0.05 -1.89
N PHE A 120 -14.33 0.35 -1.77
CA PHE A 120 -13.47 0.79 -2.89
C PHE A 120 -12.47 -0.27 -3.35
N THR A 121 -12.58 -1.49 -2.80
CA THR A 121 -11.78 -2.61 -3.27
C THR A 121 -12.27 -3.09 -4.63
N GLY A 122 -11.36 -3.68 -5.44
CA GLY A 122 -11.69 -4.12 -6.80
C GLY A 122 -11.62 -3.04 -7.89
N ALA A 123 -11.63 -1.74 -7.53
CA ALA A 123 -11.54 -0.60 -8.45
C ALA A 123 -10.09 -0.22 -8.84
N GLN A 124 -9.16 -1.17 -8.82
CA GLN A 124 -7.73 -1.00 -9.11
C GLN A 124 -6.97 -0.04 -8.15
N LEU A 125 -7.65 0.57 -7.18
CA LEU A 125 -7.09 1.56 -6.26
C LEU A 125 -5.88 1.00 -5.48
N GLY A 126 -5.97 -0.21 -4.93
CA GLY A 126 -4.85 -0.88 -4.27
C GLY A 126 -3.66 -1.13 -5.22
N THR A 127 -3.92 -1.39 -6.51
CA THR A 127 -2.87 -1.55 -7.52
C THR A 127 -2.15 -0.24 -7.79
N ALA A 128 -2.89 0.84 -7.93
CA ALA A 128 -2.33 2.16 -8.17
C ALA A 128 -1.52 2.67 -6.95
N LEU A 129 -2.04 2.47 -5.73
CA LEU A 129 -1.31 2.80 -4.50
C LEU A 129 -0.02 2.01 -4.38
N LEU A 130 -0.04 0.70 -4.68
CA LEU A 130 1.16 -0.14 -4.66
C LEU A 130 2.18 0.30 -5.71
N ALA A 131 1.76 0.55 -6.95
CA ALA A 131 2.64 1.03 -8.01
C ALA A 131 3.31 2.36 -7.64
N ARG A 132 2.57 3.29 -7.05
CA ARG A 132 3.14 4.57 -6.58
C ARG A 132 4.11 4.37 -5.41
N ALA A 133 3.82 3.42 -4.50
CA ALA A 133 4.72 3.06 -3.41
C ALA A 133 6.03 2.46 -3.94
N GLU A 134 5.97 1.53 -4.90
CA GLU A 134 7.15 0.96 -5.57
C GLU A 134 7.99 2.05 -6.25
N GLN A 135 7.35 2.96 -6.96
CA GLN A 135 8.02 4.09 -7.59
C GLN A 135 8.72 4.99 -6.57
N LEU A 136 8.05 5.37 -5.47
CA LEU A 136 8.65 6.19 -4.40
C LEU A 136 9.83 5.49 -3.73
N ALA A 137 9.74 4.19 -3.47
CA ALA A 137 10.84 3.42 -2.91
C ALA A 137 12.06 3.44 -3.86
N SER A 138 11.85 3.21 -5.17
CA SER A 138 12.89 3.29 -6.19
C SER A 138 13.49 4.70 -6.34
N GLU A 139 12.67 5.76 -6.35
CA GLU A 139 13.11 7.18 -6.38
C GLU A 139 14.03 7.52 -5.19
N HIS A 140 13.87 6.81 -4.05
CA HIS A 140 14.72 6.97 -2.86
C HIS A 140 15.85 5.94 -2.78
N GLY A 141 16.13 5.23 -3.89
CA GLY A 141 17.28 4.34 -4.03
C GLY A 141 17.06 2.92 -3.49
N ALA A 142 15.86 2.53 -3.11
CA ALA A 142 15.60 1.15 -2.74
C ALA A 142 15.62 0.23 -3.98
N ALA A 143 16.38 -0.85 -3.89
CA ALA A 143 16.41 -1.91 -4.88
C ALA A 143 15.40 -3.02 -4.59
N VAL A 144 14.87 -3.05 -3.36
CA VAL A 144 13.92 -4.06 -2.88
C VAL A 144 12.84 -3.40 -2.05
N LEU A 145 11.57 -3.71 -2.37
CA LEU A 145 10.43 -3.40 -1.51
C LEU A 145 9.92 -4.68 -0.87
N TRP A 146 9.84 -4.70 0.46
CA TRP A 146 9.34 -5.85 1.21
C TRP A 146 8.16 -5.46 2.11
N LEU A 147 7.41 -6.46 2.57
CA LEU A 147 6.25 -6.32 3.44
C LEU A 147 5.98 -7.64 4.18
N THR A 148 5.20 -7.57 5.26
CA THR A 148 4.91 -8.74 6.11
C THR A 148 3.42 -8.95 6.34
N PRO A 149 2.67 -9.49 5.39
CA PRO A 149 1.25 -9.80 5.57
C PRO A 149 1.06 -11.00 6.50
N TRP A 150 -0.02 -10.97 7.25
CA TRP A 150 -0.45 -12.10 8.08
C TRP A 150 -0.75 -13.34 7.23
N VAL A 151 -0.29 -14.52 7.67
CA VAL A 151 -0.39 -15.79 6.91
C VAL A 151 -1.84 -16.16 6.55
N HIS A 152 -2.83 -15.76 7.37
CA HIS A 152 -4.24 -16.01 7.09
C HIS A 152 -4.91 -14.93 6.24
N ASN A 153 -4.22 -13.84 5.91
CA ASN A 153 -4.74 -12.85 4.97
C ASN A 153 -4.53 -13.31 3.51
N HIS A 154 -5.24 -14.37 3.13
CA HIS A 154 -5.12 -14.98 1.79
C HIS A 154 -5.39 -14.00 0.66
N ARG A 155 -6.26 -13.01 0.89
CA ARG A 155 -6.56 -11.96 -0.08
C ARG A 155 -5.32 -11.10 -0.36
N ALA A 156 -4.61 -10.66 0.68
CA ALA A 156 -3.38 -9.88 0.55
C ALA A 156 -2.26 -10.71 -0.08
N LEU A 157 -2.05 -11.95 0.38
CA LEU A 157 -1.04 -12.86 -0.19
C LEU A 157 -1.24 -13.05 -1.69
N ALA A 158 -2.46 -13.35 -2.12
CA ALA A 158 -2.79 -13.50 -3.54
C ALA A 158 -2.66 -12.18 -4.32
N PHE A 159 -2.97 -11.04 -3.68
CA PHE A 159 -2.80 -9.72 -4.30
C PHE A 159 -1.33 -9.44 -4.61
N TYR A 160 -0.42 -9.64 -3.67
CA TYR A 160 1.01 -9.38 -3.84
C TYR A 160 1.66 -10.39 -4.79
N ALA A 161 1.32 -11.67 -4.71
CA ALA A 161 1.83 -12.69 -5.63
C ALA A 161 1.55 -12.35 -7.10
N ARG A 162 0.32 -11.89 -7.42
CA ARG A 162 -0.04 -11.43 -8.79
C ARG A 162 0.72 -10.17 -9.24
N ARG A 163 1.43 -9.49 -8.35
CA ARG A 163 2.23 -8.27 -8.64
C ARG A 163 3.72 -8.50 -8.57
N GLY A 164 4.12 -9.79 -8.57
CA GLY A 164 5.52 -10.19 -8.67
C GLY A 164 6.28 -10.19 -7.35
N TYR A 165 5.57 -10.13 -6.21
CA TYR A 165 6.20 -10.36 -4.91
C TYR A 165 6.40 -11.86 -4.69
N THR A 166 7.59 -12.23 -4.21
CA THR A 166 7.97 -13.60 -3.87
C THR A 166 8.05 -13.78 -2.37
N ASP A 167 7.77 -14.99 -1.90
CA ASP A 167 7.79 -15.36 -0.49
C ASP A 167 9.22 -15.78 -0.09
N HIS A 168 9.76 -15.15 0.94
CA HIS A 168 11.11 -15.35 1.47
C HIS A 168 11.14 -16.03 2.84
N GLY A 169 10.01 -16.39 3.40
CA GLY A 169 9.94 -17.13 4.66
C GLY A 169 8.96 -16.53 5.67
N ALA A 170 8.90 -17.19 6.83
CA ALA A 170 8.04 -16.78 7.93
C ALA A 170 8.78 -15.82 8.87
N THR A 171 8.05 -14.86 9.41
CA THR A 171 8.45 -14.02 10.54
C THR A 171 7.33 -14.00 11.58
N LEU A 172 7.64 -13.67 12.80
CA LEU A 172 6.65 -13.61 13.88
C LEU A 172 6.37 -12.16 14.25
N PHE A 173 5.10 -11.83 14.26
CA PHE A 173 4.60 -10.61 14.87
C PHE A 173 4.03 -10.94 16.24
N THR A 174 4.62 -10.38 17.31
CA THR A 174 4.16 -10.61 18.66
C THR A 174 3.24 -9.48 19.11
N PHE A 175 2.05 -9.86 19.53
CA PHE A 175 1.01 -8.95 19.95
C PHE A 175 0.39 -9.45 21.27
N GLU A 176 0.50 -8.66 22.36
CA GLU A 176 0.04 -9.01 23.73
C GLU A 176 0.43 -10.43 24.18
N GLY A 177 1.65 -10.87 23.88
CA GLY A 177 2.15 -12.21 24.24
C GLY A 177 1.70 -13.35 23.32
N GLU A 178 0.84 -13.08 22.35
CA GLU A 178 0.50 -14.01 21.28
C GLU A 178 1.39 -13.75 20.06
N SER A 179 1.97 -14.80 19.49
CA SER A 179 2.78 -14.72 18.27
C SER A 179 1.93 -15.11 17.06
N HIS A 180 1.91 -14.24 16.07
CA HIS A 180 1.20 -14.45 14.82
C HIS A 180 2.22 -14.61 13.69
N GLU A 181 2.06 -15.66 12.89
CA GLU A 181 2.92 -15.87 11.73
C GLU A 181 2.57 -14.89 10.61
N ASN A 182 3.58 -14.16 10.14
CA ASN A 182 3.52 -13.36 8.93
C ASN A 182 4.47 -13.94 7.88
N ARG A 183 4.22 -13.67 6.61
CA ARG A 183 5.12 -14.05 5.51
C ARG A 183 5.92 -12.83 5.08
N VAL A 184 7.22 -12.98 4.90
CA VAL A 184 8.06 -11.93 4.31
C VAL A 184 7.93 -12.03 2.79
N LEU A 185 7.25 -11.07 2.20
CA LEU A 185 7.14 -10.95 0.75
C LEU A 185 8.05 -9.83 0.26
N ALA A 186 8.77 -10.04 -0.83
CA ALA A 186 9.65 -9.02 -1.40
C ALA A 186 9.60 -9.01 -2.93
N LYS A 187 9.90 -7.85 -3.50
CA LYS A 187 10.02 -7.61 -4.93
C LYS A 187 11.24 -6.76 -5.21
N SER A 188 12.06 -7.18 -6.18
CA SER A 188 13.13 -6.33 -6.73
C SER A 188 12.50 -5.19 -7.52
N LEU A 189 12.97 -3.96 -7.28
CA LEU A 189 12.55 -2.77 -8.00
C LEU A 189 13.54 -2.46 -9.10
N GLU A 190 13.06 -1.95 -10.22
CA GLU A 190 13.92 -1.32 -11.21
C GLU A 190 14.43 0.00 -10.62
N VAL A 191 15.74 0.08 -10.39
CA VAL A 191 16.35 1.32 -9.90
C VAL A 191 16.28 2.33 -11.03
N SER A 192 15.51 3.40 -10.82
CA SER A 192 15.49 4.52 -11.76
C SER A 192 16.88 5.14 -11.77
N SER A 193 17.65 4.91 -12.84
CA SER A 193 18.90 5.64 -13.06
C SER A 193 18.52 7.11 -13.22
N ALA A 194 18.68 7.90 -12.16
CA ALA A 194 18.68 9.33 -12.30
C ALA A 194 19.85 9.70 -13.24
N ALA A 195 19.50 10.18 -14.43
CA ALA A 195 20.43 10.74 -15.38
C ALA A 195 20.88 12.13 -14.93
#